data_42e13add3df2e35e5fc72e9aa61f11f5
#
_entry.id   42e13add3df2e35e5fc72e9aa61f11f5
#
_cell.length_a   1.000
_cell.length_b   1.000
_cell.length_c   1.000
_cell.angle_alpha   90.00
_cell.angle_beta   90.00
_cell.angle_gamma   90.00
#
_symmetry.space_group_name_H-M   'P 1'
#
loop_
_entity.id
_entity.type
_entity.pdbx_description
1 polymer ?
#
loop_
_entity_poly.entity_id
_entity_poly.type
_entity_poly.pdbx_seq_one_letter_code
_entity_poly.pdbx_strand_id
1 'polypeptide(L)'
;MQNTFEHDNEAIQTHELEIAKQMALKFVSARMRTTHEVMEYLQKKGCTHEQARAAVLFLKEYQYLDDALYCRAWIHDRIQFHPCGRQKMAAELRKKISDSRLIAESLDAYFPYEDELALAKAAAAQKMHNHTGKKQLSREQLSRFLYTRGYSGSIIGEVCGEINFLSQSDIEEFSWQDDF
;
A
#
# COMPACT_ATOMS: atom_id res chain seq x y z
N MET A 1 0.61 -29.99 -47.88
CA MET A 1 1.34 -30.28 -46.62
C MET A 1 1.51 -29.07 -45.68
N GLN A 2 1.63 -27.82 -46.16
CA GLN A 2 1.76 -26.64 -45.31
C GLN A 2 0.50 -26.33 -44.47
N ASN A 3 -0.71 -26.54 -44.99
CA ASN A 3 -1.98 -26.19 -44.31
C ASN A 3 -2.29 -27.05 -43.07
N THR A 4 -1.76 -28.25 -42.94
CA THR A 4 -2.01 -29.14 -41.81
C THR A 4 -1.19 -28.72 -40.57
N PHE A 5 0.05 -28.30 -40.76
CA PHE A 5 0.95 -27.83 -39.68
C PHE A 5 0.49 -26.49 -39.06
N GLU A 6 -0.12 -25.60 -39.85
CA GLU A 6 -0.66 -24.34 -39.35
C GLU A 6 -1.90 -24.58 -38.48
N HIS A 7 -2.80 -25.46 -38.91
CA HIS A 7 -4.01 -25.83 -38.14
C HIS A 7 -3.69 -26.56 -36.82
N ASP A 8 -2.71 -27.44 -36.84
CA ASP A 8 -2.27 -28.13 -35.61
C ASP A 8 -1.63 -27.17 -34.65
N ASN A 9 -0.89 -26.17 -35.10
CA ASN A 9 -0.26 -25.15 -34.27
C ASN A 9 -1.29 -24.20 -33.65
N GLU A 10 -2.31 -23.77 -34.38
CA GLU A 10 -3.42 -22.96 -33.85
C GLU A 10 -4.24 -23.72 -32.79
N ALA A 11 -4.50 -25.00 -33.02
CA ALA A 11 -5.21 -25.83 -32.05
C ALA A 11 -4.43 -26.01 -30.73
N ILE A 12 -3.11 -26.19 -30.83
CA ILE A 12 -2.21 -26.30 -29.66
C ILE A 12 -2.19 -24.96 -28.87
N GLN A 13 -2.02 -23.83 -29.55
CA GLN A 13 -2.01 -22.51 -28.92
C GLN A 13 -3.35 -22.18 -28.23
N THR A 14 -4.47 -22.55 -28.86
CA THR A 14 -5.81 -22.38 -28.29
C THR A 14 -5.98 -23.20 -27.00
N HIS A 15 -5.52 -24.44 -27.02
CA HIS A 15 -5.59 -25.33 -25.86
C HIS A 15 -4.72 -24.83 -24.69
N GLU A 16 -3.50 -24.40 -24.99
CA GLU A 16 -2.59 -23.83 -23.97
C GLU A 16 -3.16 -22.54 -23.34
N LEU A 17 -3.82 -21.70 -24.15
CA LEU A 17 -4.49 -20.50 -23.66
C LEU A 17 -5.64 -20.84 -22.70
N GLU A 18 -6.44 -21.86 -23.01
CA GLU A 18 -7.52 -22.31 -22.11
C GLU A 18 -6.97 -22.85 -20.79
N ILE A 19 -5.86 -23.57 -20.81
CA ILE A 19 -5.17 -24.00 -19.60
C ILE A 19 -4.74 -22.79 -18.77
N ALA A 20 -4.14 -21.77 -19.39
CA ALA A 20 -3.73 -20.55 -18.70
C ALA A 20 -4.90 -19.80 -18.04
N LYS A 21 -6.06 -19.70 -18.74
CA LYS A 21 -7.28 -19.10 -18.18
C LYS A 21 -7.81 -19.90 -16.98
N GLN A 22 -7.85 -21.21 -17.05
CA GLN A 22 -8.29 -22.08 -15.94
C GLN A 22 -7.37 -21.93 -14.72
N MET A 23 -6.06 -21.91 -14.95
CA MET A 23 -5.07 -21.67 -13.88
C MET A 23 -5.27 -20.30 -13.24
N ALA A 24 -5.50 -19.26 -14.04
CA ALA A 24 -5.76 -17.91 -13.59
C ALA A 24 -7.05 -17.83 -12.76
N LEU A 25 -8.16 -18.41 -13.23
CA LEU A 25 -9.42 -18.48 -12.50
C LEU A 25 -9.25 -19.15 -11.13
N LYS A 26 -8.58 -20.31 -11.10
CA LYS A 26 -8.29 -21.01 -9.84
C LYS A 26 -7.45 -20.17 -8.89
N PHE A 27 -6.54 -19.37 -9.42
CA PHE A 27 -5.66 -18.52 -8.59
C PHE A 27 -6.40 -17.33 -7.98
N VAL A 28 -7.34 -16.70 -8.72
CA VAL A 28 -8.12 -15.57 -8.20
C VAL A 28 -9.30 -15.99 -7.32
N SER A 29 -9.80 -17.24 -7.45
CA SER A 29 -10.91 -17.73 -6.64
C SER A 29 -10.56 -17.88 -5.15
N ALA A 30 -9.28 -18.03 -4.81
CA ALA A 30 -8.84 -18.24 -3.43
C ALA A 30 -8.82 -16.94 -2.60
N ARG A 31 -8.49 -15.81 -3.21
CA ARG A 31 -8.47 -14.46 -2.62
C ARG A 31 -8.31 -13.40 -3.70
N MET A 32 -8.59 -12.13 -3.37
CA MET A 32 -8.29 -11.02 -4.26
C MET A 32 -6.81 -11.01 -4.68
N ARG A 33 -6.57 -10.80 -5.97
CA ARG A 33 -5.24 -10.73 -6.59
C ARG A 33 -5.13 -9.48 -7.44
N THR A 34 -3.91 -9.06 -7.68
CA THR A 34 -3.61 -7.99 -8.64
C THR A 34 -3.26 -8.55 -10.01
N THR A 35 -3.38 -7.72 -11.04
CA THR A 35 -2.89 -8.03 -12.38
C THR A 35 -1.44 -8.52 -12.36
N HIS A 36 -0.59 -7.86 -11.59
CA HIS A 36 0.82 -8.22 -11.44
C HIS A 36 1.00 -9.62 -10.82
N GLU A 37 0.29 -9.93 -9.73
CA GLU A 37 0.33 -11.25 -9.09
C GLU A 37 -0.11 -12.38 -10.02
N VAL A 38 -1.15 -12.14 -10.85
CA VAL A 38 -1.63 -13.14 -11.82
C VAL A 38 -0.61 -13.35 -12.94
N MET A 39 -0.04 -12.27 -13.49
CA MET A 39 1.00 -12.36 -14.50
C MET A 39 2.21 -13.16 -14.00
N GLU A 40 2.74 -12.80 -12.83
CA GLU A 40 3.85 -13.54 -12.22
C GLU A 40 3.53 -15.02 -11.97
N TYR A 41 2.33 -15.31 -11.45
CA TYR A 41 1.91 -16.67 -11.19
C TYR A 41 1.91 -17.52 -12.47
N LEU A 42 1.29 -17.02 -13.54
CA LEU A 42 1.19 -17.76 -14.82
C LEU A 42 2.57 -17.96 -15.46
N GLN A 43 3.43 -16.94 -15.44
CA GLN A 43 4.80 -17.06 -15.94
C GLN A 43 5.63 -18.09 -15.15
N LYS A 44 5.51 -18.10 -13.81
CA LYS A 44 6.15 -19.12 -12.95
C LYS A 44 5.62 -20.54 -13.23
N LYS A 45 4.41 -20.66 -13.79
CA LYS A 45 3.83 -21.93 -14.22
C LYS A 45 4.20 -22.34 -15.64
N GLY A 46 5.03 -21.55 -16.33
CA GLY A 46 5.53 -21.85 -17.68
C GLY A 46 4.68 -21.28 -18.81
N CYS A 47 3.64 -20.48 -18.51
CA CYS A 47 2.88 -19.78 -19.54
C CYS A 47 3.76 -18.70 -20.20
N THR A 48 3.63 -18.52 -21.50
CA THR A 48 4.24 -17.41 -22.20
C THR A 48 3.67 -16.07 -21.75
N HIS A 49 4.37 -14.98 -22.03
CA HIS A 49 3.88 -13.64 -21.71
C HIS A 49 2.54 -13.33 -22.38
N GLU A 50 2.37 -13.79 -23.63
CA GLU A 50 1.13 -13.60 -24.40
C GLU A 50 -0.04 -14.39 -23.82
N GLN A 51 0.16 -15.65 -23.45
CA GLN A 51 -0.84 -16.47 -22.79
C GLN A 51 -1.27 -15.87 -21.44
N ALA A 52 -0.31 -15.42 -20.62
CA ALA A 52 -0.58 -14.77 -19.35
C ALA A 52 -1.36 -13.47 -19.53
N ARG A 53 -0.99 -12.65 -20.52
CA ARG A 53 -1.70 -11.40 -20.85
C ARG A 53 -3.14 -11.67 -21.30
N ALA A 54 -3.35 -12.66 -22.19
CA ALA A 54 -4.68 -13.02 -22.66
C ALA A 54 -5.57 -13.55 -21.53
N ALA A 55 -5.01 -14.36 -20.61
CA ALA A 55 -5.72 -14.82 -19.43
C ALA A 55 -6.08 -13.66 -18.48
N VAL A 56 -5.21 -12.66 -18.28
CA VAL A 56 -5.50 -11.46 -17.50
C VAL A 56 -6.61 -10.64 -18.15
N LEU A 57 -6.59 -10.45 -19.46
CA LEU A 57 -7.67 -9.74 -20.18
C LEU A 57 -9.01 -10.44 -20.00
N PHE A 58 -9.02 -11.76 -20.13
CA PHE A 58 -10.21 -12.58 -19.86
C PHE A 58 -10.73 -12.36 -18.42
N LEU A 59 -9.86 -12.41 -17.40
CA LEU A 59 -10.28 -12.19 -16.02
C LEU A 59 -10.86 -10.79 -15.80
N LYS A 60 -10.30 -9.76 -16.45
CA LYS A 60 -10.80 -8.38 -16.36
C LYS A 60 -12.15 -8.20 -17.05
N GLU A 61 -12.33 -8.79 -18.22
CA GLU A 61 -13.60 -8.78 -18.98
C GLU A 61 -14.75 -9.35 -18.16
N TYR A 62 -14.51 -10.46 -17.46
CA TYR A 62 -15.50 -11.11 -16.59
C TYR A 62 -15.50 -10.59 -15.14
N GLN A 63 -14.80 -9.50 -14.86
CA GLN A 63 -14.74 -8.84 -13.53
C GLN A 63 -14.21 -9.72 -12.40
N TYR A 64 -13.43 -10.75 -12.71
CA TYR A 64 -12.72 -11.56 -11.71
C TYR A 64 -11.42 -10.91 -11.23
N LEU A 65 -10.95 -9.88 -11.93
CA LEU A 65 -9.71 -9.17 -11.64
C LEU A 65 -9.92 -7.67 -11.80
N ASP A 66 -9.75 -6.94 -10.70
CA ASP A 66 -9.90 -5.49 -10.64
C ASP A 66 -8.87 -4.89 -9.68
N ASP A 67 -7.87 -4.20 -10.23
CA ASP A 67 -6.81 -3.57 -9.45
C ASP A 67 -7.31 -2.33 -8.67
N ALA A 68 -8.39 -1.66 -9.14
CA ALA A 68 -8.97 -0.54 -8.43
C ALA A 68 -9.73 -1.02 -7.17
N LEU A 69 -10.51 -2.08 -7.31
CA LEU A 69 -11.17 -2.73 -6.18
C LEU A 69 -10.14 -3.25 -5.15
N TYR A 70 -9.03 -3.82 -5.65
CA TYR A 70 -7.93 -4.24 -4.78
C TYR A 70 -7.32 -3.06 -4.02
N CYS A 71 -7.02 -1.93 -4.69
CA CYS A 71 -6.52 -0.72 -4.03
C CYS A 71 -7.44 -0.27 -2.92
N ARG A 72 -8.75 -0.14 -3.20
CA ARG A 72 -9.75 0.27 -2.23
C ARG A 72 -9.77 -0.62 -1.00
N ALA A 73 -9.88 -1.93 -1.19
CA ALA A 73 -9.91 -2.90 -0.09
C ALA A 73 -8.62 -2.85 0.74
N TRP A 74 -7.47 -2.79 0.06
CA TRP A 74 -6.16 -2.75 0.71
C TRP A 74 -5.96 -1.46 1.53
N ILE A 75 -6.36 -0.29 1.00
CA ILE A 75 -6.28 1.00 1.71
C ILE A 75 -7.16 0.96 2.96
N HIS A 76 -8.40 0.48 2.83
CA HIS A 76 -9.32 0.34 3.96
C HIS A 76 -8.75 -0.54 5.07
N ASP A 77 -8.24 -1.74 4.74
CA ASP A 77 -7.61 -2.65 5.69
C ASP A 77 -6.39 -1.99 6.37
N ARG A 78 -5.62 -1.21 5.59
CA ARG A 78 -4.43 -0.55 6.12
C ARG A 78 -4.78 0.55 7.12
N ILE A 79 -5.78 1.36 6.84
CA ILE A 79 -6.28 2.38 7.76
C ILE A 79 -6.75 1.74 9.06
N GLN A 80 -7.47 0.64 8.97
CA GLN A 80 -8.13 0.00 10.11
C GLN A 80 -7.17 -0.80 11.00
N PHE A 81 -6.27 -1.58 10.42
CA PHE A 81 -5.47 -2.55 11.17
C PHE A 81 -3.99 -2.17 11.30
N HIS A 82 -3.44 -1.42 10.36
CA HIS A 82 -2.01 -1.08 10.31
C HIS A 82 -1.77 0.35 9.82
N PRO A 83 -2.30 1.36 10.53
CA PRO A 83 -2.29 2.74 10.06
C PRO A 83 -0.87 3.25 9.80
N CYS A 84 -0.69 3.89 8.65
CA CYS A 84 0.53 4.55 8.26
C CYS A 84 0.22 5.68 7.27
N GLY A 85 1.21 6.53 7.00
CA GLY A 85 1.05 7.65 6.09
C GLY A 85 0.97 7.23 4.62
N ARG A 86 0.42 8.11 3.82
CA ARG A 86 0.15 7.94 2.39
C ARG A 86 1.38 7.53 1.58
N GLN A 87 2.55 8.07 1.89
CA GLN A 87 3.79 7.73 1.19
C GLN A 87 4.16 6.25 1.34
N LYS A 88 4.00 5.71 2.55
CA LYS A 88 4.25 4.30 2.84
C LYS A 88 3.19 3.41 2.17
N MET A 89 1.91 3.80 2.21
CA MET A 89 0.84 3.08 1.51
C MET A 89 1.13 3.00 0.00
N ALA A 90 1.48 4.13 -0.61
CA ALA A 90 1.85 4.17 -2.03
C ALA A 90 3.05 3.27 -2.36
N ALA A 91 4.09 3.29 -1.51
CA ALA A 91 5.28 2.45 -1.71
C ALA A 91 4.97 0.95 -1.61
N GLU A 92 4.07 0.55 -0.72
CA GLU A 92 3.64 -0.84 -0.59
C GLU A 92 2.73 -1.29 -1.73
N LEU A 93 1.81 -0.43 -2.19
CA LEU A 93 0.95 -0.71 -3.34
C LEU A 93 1.76 -0.85 -4.64
N ARG A 94 2.81 -0.03 -4.86
CA ARG A 94 3.70 -0.14 -6.03
C ARG A 94 4.39 -1.50 -6.17
N LYS A 95 4.54 -2.25 -5.10
CA LYS A 95 5.07 -3.62 -5.14
C LYS A 95 4.08 -4.63 -5.72
N LYS A 96 2.81 -4.26 -5.82
CA LYS A 96 1.72 -5.14 -6.24
C LYS A 96 0.98 -4.65 -7.48
N ILE A 97 1.02 -3.36 -7.73
CA ILE A 97 0.29 -2.70 -8.82
C ILE A 97 1.27 -1.81 -9.57
N SER A 98 1.41 -2.04 -10.86
CA SER A 98 2.32 -1.29 -11.72
C SER A 98 1.78 0.09 -12.12
N ASP A 99 0.46 0.28 -12.08
CA ASP A 99 -0.19 1.53 -12.44
C ASP A 99 -0.10 2.54 -11.28
N SER A 100 0.89 3.44 -11.39
CA SER A 100 1.11 4.50 -10.39
C SER A 100 -0.02 5.54 -10.37
N ARG A 101 -0.72 5.75 -11.50
CA ARG A 101 -1.85 6.67 -11.59
C ARG A 101 -3.04 6.12 -10.82
N LEU A 102 -3.37 4.85 -11.03
CA LEU A 102 -4.42 4.16 -10.28
C LEU A 102 -4.17 4.22 -8.76
N ILE A 103 -2.92 4.01 -8.32
CA ILE A 103 -2.56 4.11 -6.90
C ILE A 103 -2.82 5.53 -6.37
N ALA A 104 -2.41 6.57 -7.11
CA ALA A 104 -2.60 7.95 -6.69
C ALA A 104 -4.08 8.30 -6.58
N GLU A 105 -4.87 8.03 -7.63
CA GLU A 105 -6.32 8.26 -7.67
C GLU A 105 -7.06 7.50 -6.55
N SER A 106 -6.65 6.25 -6.27
CA SER A 106 -7.24 5.47 -5.17
C SER A 106 -6.93 6.06 -3.79
N LEU A 107 -5.69 6.52 -3.57
CA LEU A 107 -5.33 7.19 -2.33
C LEU A 107 -6.03 8.54 -2.18
N ASP A 108 -6.23 9.30 -3.26
CA ASP A 108 -7.00 10.55 -3.24
C ASP A 108 -8.46 10.30 -2.87
N ALA A 109 -9.05 9.24 -3.42
CA ALA A 109 -10.45 8.91 -3.20
C ALA A 109 -10.75 8.27 -1.84
N TYR A 110 -9.86 7.44 -1.31
CA TYR A 110 -10.12 6.58 -0.14
C TYR A 110 -9.26 6.90 1.09
N PHE A 111 -8.32 7.82 0.97
CA PHE A 111 -7.47 8.28 2.07
C PHE A 111 -7.12 9.76 1.88
N PRO A 112 -8.11 10.67 2.02
CA PRO A 112 -7.91 12.11 1.87
C PRO A 112 -6.99 12.68 2.97
N TYR A 113 -6.59 13.95 2.79
CA TYR A 113 -5.64 14.62 3.69
C TYR A 113 -6.12 14.64 5.14
N GLU A 114 -7.39 14.90 5.36
CA GLU A 114 -8.01 15.01 6.69
C GLU A 114 -7.91 13.69 7.45
N ASP A 115 -8.13 12.57 6.78
CA ASP A 115 -8.02 11.24 7.38
C ASP A 115 -6.55 10.89 7.67
N GLU A 116 -5.62 11.25 6.78
CA GLU A 116 -4.19 11.07 7.02
C GLU A 116 -3.73 11.89 8.22
N LEU A 117 -4.18 13.15 8.33
CA LEU A 117 -3.87 14.04 9.45
C LEU A 117 -4.41 13.47 10.78
N ALA A 118 -5.66 13.00 10.79
CA ALA A 118 -6.27 12.39 11.97
C ALA A 118 -5.49 11.15 12.44
N LEU A 119 -5.09 10.28 11.52
CA LEU A 119 -4.25 9.12 11.85
C LEU A 119 -2.86 9.51 12.35
N ALA A 120 -2.26 10.56 11.79
CA ALA A 120 -0.96 11.07 12.23
C ALA A 120 -1.04 11.62 13.67
N LYS A 121 -2.10 12.39 13.99
CA LYS A 121 -2.36 12.91 15.34
C LYS A 121 -2.56 11.76 16.33
N ALA A 122 -3.34 10.74 15.97
CA ALA A 122 -3.54 9.56 16.82
C ALA A 122 -2.23 8.79 17.06
N ALA A 123 -1.42 8.61 16.00
CA ALA A 123 -0.11 7.96 16.11
C ALA A 123 0.86 8.75 17.00
N ALA A 124 0.86 10.08 16.89
CA ALA A 124 1.67 10.96 17.73
C ALA A 124 1.24 10.88 19.20
N ALA A 125 -0.05 10.98 19.50
CA ALA A 125 -0.60 10.86 20.84
C ALA A 125 -0.24 9.51 21.49
N GLN A 126 -0.40 8.41 20.75
CA GLN A 126 -0.01 7.08 21.21
C GLN A 126 1.49 6.98 21.49
N LYS A 127 2.34 7.57 20.60
CA LYS A 127 3.79 7.58 20.80
C LYS A 127 4.19 8.37 22.04
N MET A 128 3.55 9.49 22.28
CA MET A 128 3.78 10.32 23.47
C MET A 128 3.33 9.60 24.73
N HIS A 129 2.12 9.01 24.73
CA HIS A 129 1.60 8.25 25.87
C HIS A 129 2.49 7.06 26.24
N ASN A 130 3.01 6.35 25.24
CA ASN A 130 3.87 5.17 25.45
C ASN A 130 5.34 5.53 25.74
N HIS A 131 5.67 6.84 25.77
CA HIS A 131 7.04 7.27 26.07
C HIS A 131 7.25 7.32 27.58
N THR A 132 7.85 6.26 28.14
CA THR A 132 8.09 6.11 29.58
C THR A 132 9.45 6.64 30.03
N GLY A 133 10.18 7.34 29.18
CA GLY A 133 11.51 7.90 29.48
C GLY A 133 11.44 9.07 30.45
N LYS A 134 12.52 9.29 31.24
CA LYS A 134 12.64 10.45 32.13
C LYS A 134 12.69 11.80 31.38
N LYS A 135 13.02 11.79 30.09
CA LYS A 135 13.00 12.98 29.22
C LYS A 135 11.74 12.94 28.35
N GLN A 136 11.09 14.09 28.23
CA GLN A 136 9.97 14.25 27.31
C GLN A 136 10.39 13.97 25.87
N LEU A 137 9.47 13.46 25.05
CA LEU A 137 9.73 13.16 23.63
C LEU A 137 10.02 14.49 22.89
N SER A 138 11.18 14.60 22.26
CA SER A 138 11.52 15.81 21.51
C SER A 138 10.76 15.90 20.18
N ARG A 139 10.63 17.13 19.66
CA ARG A 139 10.01 17.38 18.35
C ARG A 139 10.69 16.58 17.23
N GLU A 140 12.02 16.49 17.25
CA GLU A 140 12.81 15.74 16.26
C GLU A 140 12.54 14.25 16.33
N GLN A 141 12.40 13.71 17.54
CA GLN A 141 12.08 12.30 17.76
C GLN A 141 10.68 11.96 17.23
N LEU A 142 9.70 12.83 17.50
CA LEU A 142 8.33 12.66 16.99
C LEU A 142 8.27 12.81 15.46
N SER A 143 8.94 13.82 14.92
CA SER A 143 9.04 14.03 13.46
C SER A 143 9.65 12.82 12.75
N ARG A 144 10.75 12.28 13.27
CA ARG A 144 11.38 11.06 12.74
C ARG A 144 10.46 9.85 12.81
N PHE A 145 9.74 9.69 13.92
CA PHE A 145 8.76 8.61 14.09
C PHE A 145 7.65 8.68 13.04
N LEU A 146 7.06 9.86 12.81
CA LEU A 146 6.02 10.05 11.81
C LEU A 146 6.57 9.86 10.39
N TYR A 147 7.76 10.39 10.10
CA TYR A 147 8.43 10.23 8.82
C TYR A 147 8.66 8.75 8.47
N THR A 148 9.16 7.94 9.41
CA THR A 148 9.37 6.51 9.18
C THR A 148 8.07 5.72 8.97
N ARG A 149 6.94 6.29 9.41
CA ARG A 149 5.60 5.76 9.14
C ARG A 149 5.02 6.23 7.81
N GLY A 150 5.73 7.08 7.07
CA GLY A 150 5.38 7.53 5.72
C GLY A 150 4.38 8.68 5.68
N TYR A 151 4.26 9.47 6.76
CA TYR A 151 3.53 10.73 6.74
C TYR A 151 4.33 11.80 5.99
N SER A 152 3.62 12.70 5.28
CA SER A 152 4.26 13.78 4.53
C SER A 152 4.84 14.86 5.44
N GLY A 153 5.78 15.67 4.91
CA GLY A 153 6.35 16.79 5.65
C GLY A 153 5.32 17.82 6.10
N SER A 154 4.26 18.06 5.31
CA SER A 154 3.15 18.95 5.65
C SER A 154 2.38 18.42 6.87
N ILE A 155 1.98 17.14 6.85
CA ILE A 155 1.31 16.47 7.97
C ILE A 155 2.18 16.51 9.23
N ILE A 156 3.46 16.19 9.10
CA ILE A 156 4.40 16.20 10.24
C ILE A 156 4.53 17.62 10.82
N GLY A 157 4.64 18.64 9.95
CA GLY A 157 4.73 20.03 10.36
C GLY A 157 3.50 20.48 11.15
N GLU A 158 2.31 20.14 10.68
CA GLU A 158 1.04 20.47 11.34
C GLU A 158 0.91 19.76 12.69
N VAL A 159 1.12 18.44 12.73
CA VAL A 159 1.04 17.66 13.99
C VAL A 159 2.05 18.16 15.03
N CYS A 160 3.31 18.40 14.62
CA CYS A 160 4.34 18.89 15.51
C CYS A 160 4.17 20.38 15.88
N GLY A 161 3.42 21.15 15.09
CA GLY A 161 3.08 22.55 15.40
C GLY A 161 1.99 22.69 16.47
N GLU A 162 1.07 21.75 16.54
CA GLU A 162 0.00 21.72 17.55
C GLU A 162 0.45 21.22 18.92
N ILE A 163 1.57 20.48 18.98
CA ILE A 163 2.08 19.91 20.21
C ILE A 163 3.06 20.88 20.87
N ASN A 164 2.75 21.30 22.10
CA ASN A 164 3.69 22.06 22.92
C ASN A 164 4.83 21.13 23.38
N PHE A 165 6.00 21.32 22.80
CA PHE A 165 7.22 20.72 23.32
C PHE A 165 7.83 21.70 24.32
N LEU A 166 7.99 21.31 25.57
CA LEU A 166 8.78 22.09 26.52
C LEU A 166 10.20 22.17 25.98
N SER A 167 10.72 23.37 25.87
CA SER A 167 12.12 23.57 25.48
C SER A 167 13.02 23.06 26.60
N GLN A 168 14.25 22.69 26.28
CA GLN A 168 15.21 22.22 27.31
C GLN A 168 15.53 23.33 28.31
N SER A 169 15.41 24.60 27.90
CA SER A 169 15.50 25.79 28.75
C SER A 169 14.37 25.89 29.77
N ASP A 170 13.14 25.49 29.41
CA ASP A 170 11.99 25.56 30.32
C ASP A 170 12.09 24.52 31.44
N ILE A 171 12.81 23.42 31.21
CA ILE A 171 13.04 22.37 32.20
C ILE A 171 14.12 22.76 33.21
N GLU A 172 15.15 23.48 32.78
CA GLU A 172 16.20 23.97 33.67
C GLU A 172 15.68 25.09 34.59
N GLU A 173 14.81 25.95 34.10
CA GLU A 173 14.20 27.02 34.91
C GLU A 173 13.23 26.49 35.98
N PHE A 174 12.55 25.36 35.72
CA PHE A 174 11.64 24.71 36.69
C PHE A 174 12.41 23.93 37.79
N SER A 175 13.63 23.46 37.52
CA SER A 175 14.42 22.69 38.50
C SER A 175 15.11 23.55 39.57
N TRP A 176 15.19 24.88 39.41
CA TRP A 176 15.82 25.80 40.34
C TRP A 176 14.84 26.42 41.36
N GLN A 177 13.53 26.11 41.25
CA GLN A 177 12.51 26.68 42.17
C GLN A 177 12.16 25.80 43.35
N ASP A 178 12.67 24.58 43.45
CA ASP A 178 12.37 23.63 44.55
C ASP A 178 13.47 23.53 45.62
N ASP A 179 14.46 24.44 45.62
CA ASP A 179 15.49 24.50 46.65
C ASP A 179 15.41 25.81 47.47
N PHE A 180 14.23 26.06 48.12
CA PHE A 180 14.13 26.97 49.25
C PHE A 180 13.21 26.44 50.36
#